data_d94ebc22141a12ff6187b4e44bbcaeb9
#
_entry.id   d94ebc22141a12ff6187b4e44bbcaeb9
#
_cell.length_a   1.000
_cell.length_b   1.000
_cell.length_c   1.000
_cell.angle_alpha   90.00
_cell.angle_beta   90.00
_cell.angle_gamma   90.00
#
_symmetry.space_group_name_H-M   'P 1'
#
loop_
_entity.id
_entity.type
_entity.pdbx_description
1 polymer ?
#
loop_
_entity_poly.entity_id
_entity_poly.type
_entity_poly.pdbx_seq_one_letter_code
_entity_poly.pdbx_strand_id
1 'polypeptide(L)'
;VFGNHDLWLDDAFIQARLEAAGVHMLFNESVRFAPPYVELHVCGLDEPGVGQPDARHTFNDAGPRRLLLMHLPLGLRHMQAYPFDLAFCGHTHSGQIARPSGRAIVLPSGSGERLFANGYFELAEGGRLVTSRGIGMSDLPIRLFSPSEVHLYTIRAAS
;
A
#
# COMPACT_ATOMS: atom_id res chain seq x y z
N VAL A 1 -7.12 0.79 3.60
CA VAL A 1 -7.20 -0.60 3.10
C VAL A 1 -6.79 -1.55 4.20
N PHE A 2 -7.26 -2.78 4.15
CA PHE A 2 -6.82 -3.86 5.03
C PHE A 2 -5.49 -4.46 4.58
N GLY A 3 -4.79 -5.07 5.55
CA GLY A 3 -3.75 -6.03 5.30
C GLY A 3 -4.26 -7.47 5.48
N ASN A 4 -3.46 -8.44 5.06
CA ASN A 4 -3.81 -9.86 5.14
C ASN A 4 -4.10 -10.34 6.59
N HIS A 5 -3.41 -9.80 7.58
CA HIS A 5 -3.65 -10.15 8.98
C HIS A 5 -4.99 -9.61 9.50
N ASP A 6 -5.46 -8.46 8.99
CA ASP A 6 -6.77 -7.92 9.35
C ASP A 6 -7.88 -8.85 8.88
N LEU A 7 -7.77 -9.38 7.65
CA LEU A 7 -8.73 -10.32 7.04
C LEU A 7 -8.71 -11.73 7.68
N TRP A 8 -7.65 -12.09 8.39
CA TRP A 8 -7.59 -13.35 9.14
C TRP A 8 -8.20 -13.25 10.53
N LEU A 9 -8.50 -12.04 10.97
CA LEU A 9 -9.15 -11.76 12.25
C LEU A 9 -10.62 -11.38 12.02
N ASP A 10 -11.15 -10.50 12.83
CA ASP A 10 -12.49 -9.93 12.69
C ASP A 10 -12.39 -8.58 11.96
N ASP A 11 -12.40 -8.63 10.63
CA ASP A 11 -12.29 -7.45 9.75
C ASP A 11 -13.43 -6.46 9.98
N ALA A 12 -14.65 -6.93 10.21
CA ALA A 12 -15.79 -6.07 10.49
C ALA A 12 -15.61 -5.30 11.81
N PHE A 13 -15.08 -5.94 12.84
CA PHE A 13 -14.78 -5.28 14.11
C PHE A 13 -13.65 -4.23 13.92
N ILE A 14 -12.58 -4.59 13.21
CA ILE A 14 -11.46 -3.68 12.93
C ILE A 14 -11.95 -2.47 12.15
N GLN A 15 -12.73 -2.69 11.09
CA GLN A 15 -13.32 -1.61 10.28
C GLN A 15 -14.14 -0.67 11.16
N ALA A 16 -15.08 -1.19 11.91
CA ALA A 16 -15.96 -0.38 12.76
C ALA A 16 -15.17 0.47 13.77
N ARG A 17 -14.09 -0.08 14.33
CA ARG A 17 -13.23 0.67 15.28
C ARG A 17 -12.42 1.77 14.61
N LEU A 18 -11.90 1.53 13.40
CA LEU A 18 -11.15 2.52 12.64
C LEU A 18 -12.08 3.65 12.16
N GLU A 19 -13.25 3.31 11.65
CA GLU A 19 -14.26 4.29 11.21
C GLU A 19 -14.77 5.14 12.38
N ALA A 20 -15.01 4.54 13.54
CA ALA A 20 -15.37 5.29 14.76
C ALA A 20 -14.25 6.24 15.21
N ALA A 21 -13.00 5.96 14.86
CA ALA A 21 -11.85 6.84 15.09
C ALA A 21 -11.64 7.89 13.98
N GLY A 22 -12.55 7.96 12.98
CA GLY A 22 -12.49 8.90 11.87
C GLY A 22 -11.59 8.47 10.70
N VAL A 23 -11.17 7.21 10.67
CA VAL A 23 -10.42 6.66 9.52
C VAL A 23 -11.39 6.27 8.43
N HIS A 24 -11.18 6.78 7.22
CA HIS A 24 -11.95 6.35 6.05
C HIS A 24 -11.33 5.08 5.47
N MET A 25 -12.02 3.96 5.60
CA MET A 25 -11.60 2.68 5.03
C MET A 25 -12.01 2.60 3.56
N LEU A 26 -11.13 2.07 2.71
CA LEU A 26 -11.37 1.92 1.27
C LEU A 26 -11.20 0.46 0.85
N PHE A 27 -12.23 -0.07 0.16
CA PHE A 27 -12.27 -1.46 -0.35
C PHE A 27 -12.73 -1.47 -1.80
N ASN A 28 -11.77 -1.50 -2.75
CA ASN A 28 -12.04 -1.42 -4.18
C ASN A 28 -12.84 -0.17 -4.56
N GLU A 29 -12.52 0.95 -3.95
CA GLU A 29 -13.20 2.22 -4.18
C GLU A 29 -12.25 3.41 -4.16
N SER A 30 -12.71 4.57 -4.57
CA SER A 30 -11.95 5.80 -4.51
C SER A 30 -12.71 6.92 -3.81
N VAL A 31 -11.96 7.80 -3.17
CA VAL A 31 -12.48 9.04 -2.59
C VAL A 31 -11.80 10.24 -3.24
N ARG A 32 -12.61 11.24 -3.58
CA ARG A 32 -12.16 12.51 -4.16
C ARG A 32 -11.84 13.52 -3.07
N PHE A 33 -10.66 14.10 -3.13
CA PHE A 33 -10.30 15.28 -2.36
C PHE A 33 -10.57 16.53 -3.20
N ALA A 34 -11.46 17.40 -2.69
CA ALA A 34 -11.86 18.63 -3.36
C ALA A 34 -10.93 19.82 -3.03
N PRO A 35 -11.02 20.95 -3.78
CA PRO A 35 -10.29 22.18 -3.49
C PRO A 35 -10.35 22.60 -2.01
N PRO A 36 -9.31 23.33 -1.50
CA PRO A 36 -8.32 24.09 -2.27
C PRO A 36 -7.15 23.27 -2.83
N TYR A 37 -7.18 21.97 -2.67
CA TYR A 37 -6.16 21.09 -3.21
C TYR A 37 -6.41 20.81 -4.70
N VAL A 38 -5.37 20.41 -5.40
CA VAL A 38 -5.50 19.83 -6.75
C VAL A 38 -6.48 18.67 -6.66
N GLU A 39 -7.35 18.52 -7.67
CA GLU A 39 -8.25 17.37 -7.73
C GLU A 39 -7.44 16.08 -7.68
N LEU A 40 -7.58 15.37 -6.58
CA LEU A 40 -6.83 14.16 -6.26
C LEU A 40 -7.80 13.08 -5.83
N HIS A 41 -7.64 11.90 -6.39
CA HIS A 41 -8.37 10.72 -5.97
C HIS A 41 -7.44 9.78 -5.20
N VAL A 42 -7.90 9.37 -4.02
CA VAL A 42 -7.24 8.29 -3.25
C VAL A 42 -8.03 7.03 -3.49
N CYS A 43 -7.39 6.06 -4.12
CA CYS A 43 -7.98 4.80 -4.56
C CYS A 43 -7.47 3.69 -3.65
N GLY A 44 -8.35 2.89 -3.06
CA GLY A 44 -7.98 1.77 -2.19
C GLY A 44 -8.30 0.44 -2.85
N LEU A 45 -7.28 -0.35 -3.16
CA LEU A 45 -7.43 -1.72 -3.62
C LEU A 45 -7.58 -2.64 -2.42
N ASP A 46 -8.53 -3.57 -2.47
CA ASP A 46 -8.63 -4.63 -1.48
C ASP A 46 -7.37 -5.51 -1.45
N GLU A 47 -7.18 -6.26 -0.40
CA GLU A 47 -5.95 -7.00 -0.13
C GLU A 47 -5.65 -8.01 -1.26
N PRO A 48 -4.51 -7.89 -1.96
CA PRO A 48 -4.28 -8.66 -3.18
C PRO A 48 -3.96 -10.15 -3.01
N GLY A 49 -3.65 -10.59 -1.79
CA GLY A 49 -3.25 -11.97 -1.53
C GLY A 49 -4.38 -12.87 -1.04
N VAL A 50 -5.26 -12.35 -0.18
CA VAL A 50 -6.35 -13.12 0.47
C VAL A 50 -7.71 -12.44 0.39
N GLY A 51 -7.76 -11.17 -0.05
CA GLY A 51 -8.99 -10.42 -0.32
C GLY A 51 -9.55 -10.67 -1.73
N GLN A 52 -10.35 -9.73 -2.19
CA GLN A 52 -10.98 -9.75 -3.53
C GLN A 52 -10.66 -8.47 -4.31
N PRO A 53 -9.41 -8.27 -4.75
CA PRO A 53 -9.00 -7.05 -5.43
C PRO A 53 -9.72 -6.86 -6.76
N ASP A 54 -10.39 -5.72 -6.91
CA ASP A 54 -11.09 -5.29 -8.12
C ASP A 54 -10.64 -3.89 -8.55
N ALA A 55 -9.66 -3.86 -9.46
CA ALA A 55 -9.13 -2.61 -9.97
C ALA A 55 -10.17 -1.80 -10.75
N ARG A 56 -11.13 -2.45 -11.41
CA ARG A 56 -12.18 -1.76 -12.14
C ARG A 56 -13.05 -0.94 -11.20
N HIS A 57 -13.51 -1.51 -10.10
CA HIS A 57 -14.26 -0.77 -9.09
C HIS A 57 -13.39 0.30 -8.41
N THR A 58 -12.16 -0.05 -8.04
CA THR A 58 -11.21 0.87 -7.42
C THR A 58 -11.05 2.18 -8.19
N PHE A 59 -11.10 2.14 -9.53
CA PHE A 59 -10.88 3.31 -10.38
C PHE A 59 -12.12 3.82 -11.11
N ASN A 60 -13.31 3.25 -10.88
CA ASN A 60 -14.51 3.54 -11.65
C ASN A 60 -14.84 5.04 -11.73
N ASP A 61 -14.77 5.75 -10.61
CA ASP A 61 -15.08 7.16 -10.50
C ASP A 61 -13.83 8.04 -10.28
N ALA A 62 -12.65 7.47 -10.47
CA ALA A 62 -11.39 8.17 -10.22
C ALA A 62 -11.00 9.05 -11.41
N GLY A 63 -10.79 10.33 -11.15
CA GLY A 63 -10.25 11.29 -12.09
C GLY A 63 -8.78 11.00 -12.51
N PRO A 64 -8.13 11.93 -13.20
CA PRO A 64 -6.83 11.66 -13.82
C PRO A 64 -5.66 11.61 -12.84
N ARG A 65 -5.80 12.17 -11.63
CA ARG A 65 -4.74 12.19 -10.61
C ARG A 65 -5.07 11.20 -9.51
N ARG A 66 -4.27 10.14 -9.38
CA ARG A 66 -4.60 8.96 -8.59
C ARG A 66 -3.47 8.57 -7.66
N LEU A 67 -3.76 8.56 -6.36
CA LEU A 67 -2.94 7.87 -5.36
C LEU A 67 -3.56 6.52 -5.08
N LEU A 68 -2.79 5.46 -5.26
CA LEU A 68 -3.24 4.10 -4.98
C LEU A 68 -2.74 3.66 -3.61
N LEU A 69 -3.65 3.17 -2.78
CA LEU A 69 -3.35 2.48 -1.54
C LEU A 69 -3.57 0.99 -1.75
N MET A 70 -2.58 0.19 -1.44
CA MET A 70 -2.68 -1.28 -1.45
C MET A 70 -1.79 -1.86 -0.36
N HIS A 71 -2.16 -3.00 0.20
CA HIS A 71 -1.38 -3.58 1.30
C HIS A 71 -0.01 -4.07 0.84
N LEU A 72 0.06 -4.83 -0.24
CA LEU A 72 1.32 -5.42 -0.73
C LEU A 72 1.58 -5.15 -2.22
N PRO A 73 2.86 -5.16 -2.65
CA PRO A 73 3.25 -4.88 -4.03
C PRO A 73 2.64 -5.83 -5.07
N LEU A 74 2.16 -7.01 -4.66
CA LEU A 74 1.46 -7.95 -5.53
C LEU A 74 0.25 -7.31 -6.24
N GLY A 75 -0.36 -6.30 -5.62
CA GLY A 75 -1.46 -5.51 -6.17
C GLY A 75 -1.15 -4.89 -7.54
N LEU A 76 0.11 -4.65 -7.87
CA LEU A 76 0.51 -4.14 -9.19
C LEU A 76 0.05 -5.03 -10.35
N ARG A 77 -0.13 -6.33 -10.14
CA ARG A 77 -0.61 -7.26 -11.16
C ARG A 77 -2.03 -6.95 -11.63
N HIS A 78 -2.82 -6.28 -10.80
CA HIS A 78 -4.19 -5.86 -11.12
C HIS A 78 -4.24 -4.50 -11.81
N MET A 79 -3.10 -3.77 -11.87
CA MET A 79 -3.04 -2.37 -12.31
C MET A 79 -2.72 -2.19 -13.79
N GLN A 80 -2.46 -3.24 -14.57
CA GLN A 80 -1.97 -3.16 -15.95
C GLN A 80 -2.82 -2.27 -16.89
N ALA A 81 -4.14 -2.21 -16.67
CA ALA A 81 -5.06 -1.37 -17.43
C ALA A 81 -5.51 -0.10 -16.68
N TYR A 82 -4.98 0.15 -15.50
CA TYR A 82 -5.45 1.17 -14.57
C TYR A 82 -4.29 2.06 -14.12
N PRO A 83 -3.96 3.12 -14.87
CA PRO A 83 -2.84 4.01 -14.53
C PRO A 83 -3.09 4.76 -13.22
N PHE A 84 -2.01 4.99 -12.48
CA PHE A 84 -1.97 5.80 -11.26
C PHE A 84 -0.66 6.61 -11.21
N ASP A 85 -0.62 7.69 -10.44
CA ASP A 85 0.57 8.54 -10.31
C ASP A 85 1.54 8.00 -9.26
N LEU A 86 0.99 7.57 -8.11
CA LEU A 86 1.78 7.09 -6.99
C LEU A 86 1.01 6.02 -6.20
N ALA A 87 1.65 4.92 -5.92
CA ALA A 87 1.12 3.87 -5.05
C ALA A 87 1.90 3.79 -3.74
N PHE A 88 1.19 3.47 -2.65
CA PHE A 88 1.76 3.19 -1.34
C PHE A 88 1.40 1.77 -0.92
N CYS A 89 2.40 1.04 -0.42
CA CYS A 89 2.21 -0.26 0.17
C CYS A 89 3.18 -0.53 1.33
N GLY A 90 2.94 -1.63 2.03
CA GLY A 90 3.75 -2.11 3.14
C GLY A 90 3.98 -3.61 3.07
N HIS A 91 3.45 -4.35 4.04
CA HIS A 91 3.44 -5.80 4.13
C HIS A 91 4.81 -6.47 4.31
N THR A 92 5.78 -6.10 3.53
CA THR A 92 7.08 -6.78 3.43
C THR A 92 7.93 -6.66 4.68
N HIS A 93 7.70 -5.62 5.51
CA HIS A 93 8.55 -5.24 6.65
C HIS A 93 10.05 -5.12 6.29
N SER A 94 10.37 -5.04 4.99
CA SER A 94 11.74 -5.23 4.46
C SER A 94 12.38 -6.54 4.94
N GLY A 95 11.54 -7.58 5.16
CA GLY A 95 11.92 -8.88 5.68
C GLY A 95 12.21 -8.94 7.19
N GLN A 96 11.97 -7.86 7.95
CA GLN A 96 12.32 -7.71 9.38
C GLN A 96 13.79 -7.98 9.70
N ILE A 97 14.33 -9.05 9.13
CA ILE A 97 15.74 -9.45 9.24
C ILE A 97 16.39 -9.25 7.87
N ALA A 98 17.30 -8.30 7.80
CA ALA A 98 18.00 -7.91 6.60
C ALA A 98 19.54 -8.06 6.80
N ARG A 99 20.27 -7.94 5.72
CA ARG A 99 21.74 -7.80 5.76
C ARG A 99 22.11 -6.36 6.15
N PRO A 100 23.36 -6.09 6.57
CA PRO A 100 23.81 -4.72 6.80
C PRO A 100 23.61 -3.77 5.61
N SER A 101 23.51 -4.31 4.39
CA SER A 101 23.17 -3.56 3.17
C SER A 101 21.69 -3.18 3.06
N GLY A 102 20.84 -3.54 4.03
CA GLY A 102 19.39 -3.34 3.98
C GLY A 102 18.63 -4.38 3.15
N ARG A 103 19.31 -5.30 2.48
CA ARG A 103 18.64 -6.33 1.66
C ARG A 103 17.99 -7.39 2.54
N ALA A 104 16.70 -7.59 2.38
CA ALA A 104 15.92 -8.60 3.10
C ALA A 104 16.53 -10.00 2.94
N ILE A 105 16.64 -10.75 4.03
CA ILE A 105 17.06 -12.18 4.02
C ILE A 105 15.85 -13.04 3.68
N VAL A 106 14.73 -12.82 4.36
CA VAL A 106 13.46 -13.52 4.14
C VAL A 106 12.38 -12.46 3.94
N LEU A 107 11.38 -12.74 3.12
CA LEU A 107 10.17 -11.95 2.97
C LEU A 107 8.96 -12.82 3.30
N PRO A 108 7.85 -12.23 3.80
CA PRO A 108 6.64 -12.98 4.20
C PRO A 108 6.02 -13.80 3.06
N SER A 109 6.07 -13.31 1.85
CA SER A 109 5.54 -14.00 0.66
C SER A 109 6.53 -13.93 -0.50
N GLY A 110 6.30 -14.73 -1.47
CA GLY A 110 7.17 -15.14 -2.56
C GLY A 110 8.10 -14.13 -3.29
N SER A 111 8.70 -14.60 -4.37
CA SER A 111 9.80 -13.91 -5.06
C SER A 111 9.40 -12.61 -5.78
N GLY A 112 8.11 -12.42 -6.12
CA GLY A 112 7.64 -11.20 -6.78
C GLY A 112 7.78 -9.94 -5.93
N GLU A 113 7.75 -10.08 -4.63
CA GLU A 113 7.83 -8.97 -3.67
C GLU A 113 9.28 -8.55 -3.35
N ARG A 114 10.26 -9.41 -3.65
CA ARG A 114 11.68 -9.07 -3.43
C ARG A 114 12.15 -7.86 -4.23
N LEU A 115 11.55 -7.62 -5.38
CA LEU A 115 11.87 -6.45 -6.21
C LEU A 115 11.45 -5.15 -5.52
N PHE A 116 10.33 -5.20 -4.78
CA PHE A 116 9.70 -4.04 -4.16
C PHE A 116 9.66 -4.14 -2.63
N ALA A 117 10.68 -4.76 -2.03
CA ALA A 117 10.68 -5.05 -0.60
C ALA A 117 10.65 -3.79 0.29
N ASN A 118 11.26 -2.71 -0.12
CA ASN A 118 11.15 -1.39 0.48
C ASN A 118 11.80 -0.33 -0.40
N GLY A 119 11.34 0.90 -0.30
CA GLY A 119 11.89 2.05 -0.99
C GLY A 119 10.94 2.65 -2.02
N TYR A 120 11.51 3.46 -2.89
CA TYR A 120 10.84 4.17 -3.97
C TYR A 120 11.23 3.56 -5.31
N PHE A 121 10.24 3.34 -6.18
CA PHE A 121 10.43 2.70 -7.47
C PHE A 121 9.66 3.48 -8.56
N GLU A 122 10.32 3.72 -9.68
CA GLU A 122 9.65 4.12 -10.92
C GLU A 122 9.27 2.84 -11.68
N LEU A 123 8.01 2.74 -12.08
CA LEU A 123 7.48 1.55 -12.73
C LEU A 123 7.62 1.69 -14.26
N ALA A 124 7.96 0.60 -14.93
CA ALA A 124 8.17 0.58 -16.37
C ALA A 124 6.90 0.98 -17.17
N GLU A 125 5.73 0.67 -16.63
CA GLU A 125 4.42 0.97 -17.24
C GLU A 125 3.89 2.37 -16.86
N GLY A 126 4.72 3.17 -16.19
CA GLY A 126 4.34 4.47 -15.62
C GLY A 126 3.83 4.38 -14.20
N GLY A 127 3.80 5.54 -13.52
CA GLY A 127 3.51 5.61 -12.10
C GLY A 127 4.71 5.26 -11.22
N ARG A 128 4.51 5.41 -9.93
CA ARG A 128 5.54 5.25 -8.90
C ARG A 128 5.02 4.39 -7.76
N LEU A 129 5.91 3.65 -7.14
CA LEU A 129 5.59 2.82 -5.98
C LEU A 129 6.47 3.19 -4.80
N VAL A 130 5.86 3.31 -3.64
CA VAL A 130 6.57 3.38 -2.36
C VAL A 130 6.18 2.19 -1.52
N THR A 131 7.16 1.42 -1.08
CA THR A 131 6.98 0.35 -0.11
C THR A 131 7.64 0.73 1.20
N SER A 132 6.84 0.84 2.25
CA SER A 132 7.33 1.13 3.61
C SER A 132 7.69 -0.15 4.36
N ARG A 133 8.69 -0.04 5.23
CA ARG A 133 9.01 -1.09 6.21
C ARG A 133 7.96 -1.18 7.31
N GLY A 134 7.19 -0.10 7.51
CA GLY A 134 6.21 -0.01 8.58
C GLY A 134 6.82 0.00 9.98
N ILE A 135 5.95 -0.01 10.98
CA ILE A 135 6.32 0.01 12.40
C ILE A 135 6.13 -1.35 13.09
N GLY A 136 5.27 -2.21 12.53
CA GLY A 136 4.90 -3.51 13.09
C GLY A 136 5.94 -4.59 12.86
N MET A 137 5.68 -5.75 13.42
CA MET A 137 6.46 -6.98 13.26
C MET A 137 5.49 -8.15 13.10
N SER A 138 5.89 -9.18 12.35
CA SER A 138 5.15 -10.43 12.19
C SER A 138 5.98 -11.58 12.73
N ASP A 139 5.32 -12.59 13.33
CA ASP A 139 5.87 -13.81 13.88
C ASP A 139 6.93 -13.60 14.97
N LEU A 140 8.06 -13.04 14.64
CA LEU A 140 9.14 -12.76 15.59
C LEU A 140 9.20 -11.27 15.91
N PRO A 141 9.19 -10.87 17.19
CA PRO A 141 9.25 -9.47 17.59
C PRO A 141 10.68 -8.92 17.51
N ILE A 142 11.33 -9.11 16.37
CA ILE A 142 12.73 -8.71 16.11
C ILE A 142 12.83 -8.00 14.77
N ARG A 143 13.58 -6.88 14.77
CA ARG A 143 14.06 -6.22 13.55
C ARG A 143 15.58 -6.14 13.59
N LEU A 144 16.24 -6.59 12.52
CA LEU A 144 17.68 -6.53 12.36
C LEU A 144 18.03 -5.91 11.00
N PHE A 145 18.74 -4.79 10.99
CA PHE A 145 19.07 -3.99 9.80
C PHE A 145 17.84 -3.59 8.94
N SER A 146 16.67 -3.63 9.54
CA SER A 146 15.38 -3.20 8.96
C SER A 146 14.62 -2.38 10.01
N PRO A 147 15.07 -1.17 10.34
CA PRO A 147 14.44 -0.35 11.38
C PRO A 147 12.99 0.01 11.01
N SER A 148 12.15 0.17 12.03
CA SER A 148 10.79 0.70 11.86
C SER A 148 10.83 2.11 11.28
N GLU A 149 9.85 2.46 10.46
CA GLU A 149 9.76 3.78 9.85
C GLU A 149 8.31 4.25 9.68
N VAL A 150 8.15 5.56 9.71
CA VAL A 150 6.95 6.28 9.30
C VAL A 150 7.37 7.34 8.29
N HIS A 151 6.67 7.40 7.16
CA HIS A 151 6.95 8.38 6.12
C HIS A 151 5.90 9.48 6.12
N LEU A 152 6.34 10.72 6.00
CA LEU A 152 5.49 11.88 5.73
C LEU A 152 5.75 12.36 4.30
N TYR A 153 4.72 12.33 3.47
CA TYR A 153 4.79 12.80 2.08
C TYR A 153 4.05 14.12 1.92
N THR A 154 4.67 15.05 1.20
CA THR A 154 4.02 16.29 0.78
C THR A 154 3.80 16.23 -0.72
N ILE A 155 2.54 16.25 -1.15
CA ILE A 155 2.16 16.26 -2.57
C ILE A 155 1.97 17.71 -2.99
N ARG A 156 2.61 18.10 -4.08
CA ARG A 156 2.51 19.44 -4.66
C ARG A 156 2.15 19.34 -6.14
N ALA A 157 1.41 20.32 -6.64
CA ALA A 157 1.27 20.47 -8.08
C ALA A 157 2.65 20.75 -8.70
N ALA A 158 2.94 20.11 -9.83
CA ALA A 158 4.09 20.49 -10.63
C ALA A 158 3.84 21.91 -11.18
N SER A 159 4.82 22.78 -11.01
CA SER A 159 4.84 24.13 -11.60
C SER A 159 5.07 24.05 -13.10
#